data_a19d6f8a39d013cc9a3c12e675d308bd
#
_entry.id   a19d6f8a39d013cc9a3c12e675d308bd
#
_cell.length_a   1.000
_cell.length_b   1.000
_cell.length_c   1.000
_cell.angle_alpha   90.00
_cell.angle_beta   90.00
_cell.angle_gamma   90.00
#
_symmetry.space_group_name_H-M   'P 1'
#
loop_
_entity.id
_entity.type
_entity.pdbx_description
1 polymer ?
#
loop_
_entity_poly.entity_id
_entity_poly.type
_entity_poly.pdbx_seq_one_letter_code
_entity_poly.pdbx_strand_id
1 'polypeptide(L)'
;MVEGRVLKKQADLFTVELQDGQIVDCVARKVLKKEGVFVGDRVEIDEDNAVSKVCERKNILIRPPVANIDKMFIVFAPVPKPDLYTVDKMLLFCKLNNIEPTICINKSDLDKKYCQELATIYKGVAKTMVFSTLDDTVTKLEKEIKGICVLAGQSAVGKSSIINALKGEQLARVDTFSKKIERGKQTTRTVQLFKFSDNGYLADTAGFSKLDESLIDLKPEEIKSYYPEFLKYASLCKYKSCVHINSKDCEVIKALKRGEINKTRYENYLKLHEIMKNIKRF
;
A
#
# COMPACT_ATOMS: atom_id res chain seq x y z
N MET A 1 -27.48 7.18 17.96
CA MET A 1 -26.43 7.07 16.91
C MET A 1 -25.50 5.95 17.30
N VAL A 2 -25.13 5.08 16.35
CA VAL A 2 -24.26 3.91 16.59
C VAL A 2 -23.03 4.05 15.70
N GLU A 3 -21.85 3.77 16.24
CA GLU A 3 -20.62 3.79 15.46
C GLU A 3 -20.41 2.48 14.70
N GLY A 4 -19.83 2.57 13.51
CA GLY A 4 -19.48 1.42 12.70
C GLY A 4 -18.30 1.68 11.76
N ARG A 5 -17.88 0.63 11.04
CA ARG A 5 -16.82 0.66 10.04
C ARG A 5 -17.36 0.27 8.68
N VAL A 6 -17.09 1.06 7.67
CA VAL A 6 -17.48 0.76 6.28
C VAL A 6 -16.61 -0.37 5.75
N LEU A 7 -17.21 -1.53 5.50
CA LEU A 7 -16.54 -2.70 4.95
C LEU A 7 -16.57 -2.74 3.42
N LYS A 8 -17.67 -2.25 2.81
CA LYS A 8 -17.88 -2.32 1.37
C LYS A 8 -18.66 -1.10 0.89
N LYS A 9 -18.34 -0.65 -0.32
CA LYS A 9 -19.12 0.36 -1.04
C LYS A 9 -19.55 -0.20 -2.39
N GLN A 10 -20.84 -0.12 -2.70
CA GLN A 10 -21.40 -0.52 -3.98
C GLN A 10 -22.41 0.54 -4.43
N ALA A 11 -22.01 1.37 -5.38
CA ALA A 11 -22.74 2.59 -5.74
C ALA A 11 -22.99 3.50 -4.51
N ASP A 12 -24.23 3.76 -4.16
CA ASP A 12 -24.62 4.58 -2.99
C ASP A 12 -24.92 3.74 -1.72
N LEU A 13 -24.73 2.42 -1.80
CA LEU A 13 -24.94 1.50 -0.68
C LEU A 13 -23.62 1.19 0.02
N PHE A 14 -23.62 1.26 1.35
CA PHE A 14 -22.48 0.99 2.22
C PHE A 14 -22.83 -0.16 3.16
N THR A 15 -22.01 -1.21 3.14
CA THR A 15 -22.07 -2.28 4.14
C THR A 15 -21.19 -1.87 5.31
N VAL A 16 -21.76 -1.75 6.51
CA VAL A 16 -21.09 -1.27 7.71
C VAL A 16 -21.14 -2.33 8.80
N GLU A 17 -20.01 -2.59 9.43
CA GLU A 17 -19.90 -3.40 10.64
C GLU A 17 -20.00 -2.48 11.85
N LEU A 18 -21.01 -2.70 12.71
CA LEU A 18 -21.21 -2.00 13.96
C LEU A 18 -20.25 -2.48 15.05
N GLN A 19 -20.15 -1.76 16.15
CA GLN A 19 -19.26 -2.11 17.27
C GLN A 19 -19.58 -3.46 17.93
N ASP A 20 -20.85 -3.89 17.89
CA ASP A 20 -21.29 -5.20 18.37
C ASP A 20 -21.05 -6.35 17.37
N GLY A 21 -20.48 -6.05 16.20
CA GLY A 21 -20.22 -7.00 15.11
C GLY A 21 -21.39 -7.24 14.17
N GLN A 22 -22.54 -6.58 14.38
CA GLN A 22 -23.66 -6.65 13.45
C GLN A 22 -23.28 -5.97 12.11
N ILE A 23 -23.71 -6.56 11.01
CA ILE A 23 -23.53 -6.01 9.66
C ILE A 23 -24.85 -5.39 9.19
N VAL A 24 -24.79 -4.14 8.79
CA VAL A 24 -25.95 -3.40 8.28
C VAL A 24 -25.63 -2.74 6.94
N ASP A 25 -26.60 -2.64 6.07
CA ASP A 25 -26.51 -1.89 4.83
C ASP A 25 -27.16 -0.52 5.01
N CYS A 26 -26.44 0.54 4.66
CA CYS A 26 -26.85 1.93 4.85
C CYS A 26 -26.61 2.76 3.59
N VAL A 27 -27.30 3.89 3.51
CA VAL A 27 -27.04 4.95 2.53
C VAL A 27 -26.43 6.16 3.24
N ALA A 28 -25.66 6.99 2.52
CA ALA A 28 -25.11 8.20 3.11
C ALA A 28 -26.09 9.38 3.01
N ARG A 29 -26.18 10.19 4.07
CA ARG A 29 -26.94 11.46 4.04
C ARG A 29 -26.36 12.40 2.97
N LYS A 30 -27.23 13.19 2.34
CA LYS A 30 -26.85 14.08 1.21
C LYS A 30 -25.70 15.04 1.56
N VAL A 31 -25.59 15.45 2.81
CA VAL A 31 -24.51 16.34 3.31
C VAL A 31 -23.13 15.72 3.12
N LEU A 32 -23.01 14.40 3.19
CA LEU A 32 -21.73 13.67 3.04
C LEU A 32 -21.30 13.46 1.59
N LYS A 33 -22.13 13.88 0.60
CA LYS A 33 -21.80 13.72 -0.83
C LYS A 33 -20.53 14.50 -1.24
N LYS A 34 -20.21 15.60 -0.56
CA LYS A 34 -19.01 16.41 -0.83
C LYS A 34 -17.74 15.77 -0.29
N GLU A 35 -17.79 15.23 0.94
CA GLU A 35 -16.63 14.59 1.58
C GLU A 35 -16.40 13.17 1.07
N GLY A 36 -17.46 12.52 0.63
CA GLY A 36 -17.49 11.11 0.25
C GLY A 36 -17.32 10.17 1.45
N VAL A 37 -17.90 8.98 1.32
CA VAL A 37 -17.72 7.88 2.26
C VAL A 37 -16.87 6.82 1.58
N PHE A 38 -15.80 6.35 2.26
CA PHE A 38 -14.83 5.41 1.73
C PHE A 38 -14.83 4.12 2.53
N VAL A 39 -14.42 3.04 1.90
CA VAL A 39 -14.15 1.78 2.59
C VAL A 39 -13.06 2.01 3.65
N GLY A 40 -13.27 1.51 4.86
CA GLY A 40 -12.39 1.74 6.00
C GLY A 40 -12.76 2.95 6.88
N ASP A 41 -13.70 3.80 6.45
CA ASP A 41 -14.17 4.90 7.30
C ASP A 41 -14.82 4.39 8.59
N ARG A 42 -14.57 5.11 9.67
CA ARG A 42 -15.42 5.05 10.87
C ARG A 42 -16.55 6.04 10.69
N VAL A 43 -17.76 5.58 10.91
CA VAL A 43 -18.99 6.35 10.64
C VAL A 43 -19.96 6.27 11.81
N GLU A 44 -20.79 7.29 11.94
CA GLU A 44 -21.97 7.28 12.82
C GLU A 44 -23.21 7.01 11.97
N ILE A 45 -24.05 6.07 12.41
CA ILE A 45 -25.31 5.69 11.78
C ILE A 45 -26.44 6.22 12.64
N ASP A 46 -27.43 6.85 12.01
CA ASP A 46 -28.62 7.37 12.66
C ASP A 46 -29.75 6.34 12.76
N GLU A 47 -30.90 6.74 13.34
CA GLU A 47 -32.07 5.88 13.55
C GLU A 47 -32.74 5.42 12.25
N ASP A 48 -32.49 6.12 11.13
CA ASP A 48 -32.99 5.75 9.81
C ASP A 48 -32.04 4.79 9.06
N ASN A 49 -31.04 4.20 9.73
CA ASN A 49 -29.98 3.40 9.14
C ASN A 49 -29.21 4.15 8.03
N ALA A 50 -28.98 5.45 8.20
CA ALA A 50 -28.18 6.24 7.27
C ALA A 50 -26.87 6.67 7.91
N VAL A 51 -25.78 6.66 7.13
CA VAL A 51 -24.51 7.28 7.54
C VAL A 51 -24.73 8.78 7.66
N SER A 52 -24.69 9.28 8.90
CA SER A 52 -24.93 10.69 9.24
C SER A 52 -23.66 11.50 9.38
N LYS A 53 -22.53 10.84 9.74
CA LYS A 53 -21.24 11.47 9.92
C LYS A 53 -20.09 10.51 9.57
N VAL A 54 -19.01 11.05 9.02
CA VAL A 54 -17.72 10.39 8.88
C VAL A 54 -16.79 10.91 9.97
N CYS A 55 -16.17 10.00 10.73
CA CYS A 55 -15.18 10.37 11.75
C CYS A 55 -13.87 10.81 11.08
N GLU A 56 -13.03 11.51 11.84
CA GLU A 56 -11.71 11.94 11.37
C GLU A 56 -10.88 10.76 10.85
N ARG A 57 -10.28 10.94 9.67
CA ARG A 57 -9.45 9.93 9.00
C ARG A 57 -7.99 10.10 9.36
N LYS A 58 -7.29 9.01 9.65
CA LYS A 58 -5.83 9.01 9.82
C LYS A 58 -5.11 9.31 8.50
N ASN A 59 -5.60 8.71 7.42
CA ASN A 59 -5.10 8.83 6.06
C ASN A 59 -6.15 8.36 5.07
N ILE A 60 -5.88 8.61 3.80
CA ILE A 60 -6.74 8.16 2.71
C ILE A 60 -5.91 7.78 1.48
N LEU A 61 -6.25 6.65 0.88
CA LEU A 61 -5.81 6.27 -0.44
C LEU A 61 -6.94 6.62 -1.43
N ILE A 62 -6.65 7.44 -2.45
CA ILE A 62 -7.69 7.92 -3.38
C ILE A 62 -7.99 6.88 -4.46
N ARG A 63 -6.98 6.09 -4.86
CA ARG A 63 -7.12 5.09 -5.93
C ARG A 63 -6.38 3.81 -5.59
N PRO A 64 -7.08 2.75 -5.16
CA PRO A 64 -8.52 2.67 -4.85
C PRO A 64 -8.88 3.43 -3.57
N PRO A 65 -10.16 3.87 -3.41
CA PRO A 65 -10.59 4.68 -2.28
C PRO A 65 -10.69 3.85 -0.99
N VAL A 66 -9.66 3.91 -0.14
CA VAL A 66 -9.60 3.26 1.19
C VAL A 66 -9.12 4.27 2.22
N ALA A 67 -9.78 4.35 3.35
CA ALA A 67 -9.43 5.23 4.46
C ALA A 67 -8.88 4.44 5.67
N ASN A 68 -8.18 5.15 6.56
CA ASN A 68 -7.71 4.64 7.84
C ASN A 68 -6.77 3.42 7.73
N ILE A 69 -5.90 3.42 6.73
CA ILE A 69 -4.95 2.35 6.47
C ILE A 69 -3.87 2.36 7.56
N ASP A 70 -3.67 1.21 8.22
CA ASP A 70 -2.63 1.01 9.21
C ASP A 70 -1.37 0.41 8.58
N LYS A 71 -1.52 -0.53 7.63
CA LYS A 71 -0.40 -1.26 7.03
C LYS A 71 -0.59 -1.46 5.52
N MET A 72 0.52 -1.37 4.78
CA MET A 72 0.56 -1.69 3.35
C MET A 72 1.52 -2.85 3.09
N PHE A 73 0.98 -3.95 2.57
CA PHE A 73 1.75 -5.06 2.02
C PHE A 73 2.12 -4.75 0.58
N ILE A 74 3.37 -4.39 0.34
CA ILE A 74 3.90 -4.08 -0.99
C ILE A 74 4.35 -5.39 -1.63
N VAL A 75 3.52 -5.92 -2.53
CA VAL A 75 3.69 -7.25 -3.13
C VAL A 75 4.38 -7.15 -4.49
N PHE A 76 5.46 -7.89 -4.65
CA PHE A 76 6.06 -8.17 -5.95
C PHE A 76 6.59 -9.61 -6.01
N ALA A 77 7.10 -10.02 -7.16
CA ALA A 77 7.51 -11.41 -7.39
C ALA A 77 8.68 -11.42 -8.39
N PRO A 78 9.45 -12.52 -8.52
CA PRO A 78 10.46 -12.63 -9.56
C PRO A 78 9.86 -12.55 -10.99
N VAL A 79 8.59 -12.99 -11.13
CA VAL A 79 7.83 -12.93 -12.39
C VAL A 79 6.40 -12.43 -12.10
N PRO A 80 5.94 -11.35 -12.77
CA PRO A 80 6.66 -10.49 -13.73
C PRO A 80 7.83 -9.74 -13.09
N LYS A 81 8.81 -9.33 -13.91
CA LYS A 81 10.00 -8.59 -13.44
C LYS A 81 9.56 -7.41 -12.56
N PRO A 82 10.07 -7.30 -11.33
CA PRO A 82 9.61 -6.28 -10.40
C PRO A 82 10.06 -4.88 -10.84
N ASP A 83 9.13 -3.93 -10.80
CA ASP A 83 9.44 -2.51 -10.91
C ASP A 83 9.80 -1.96 -9.53
N LEU A 84 11.08 -2.01 -9.19
CA LEU A 84 11.60 -1.59 -7.88
C LEU A 84 11.46 -0.07 -7.66
N TYR A 85 11.36 0.73 -8.73
CA TYR A 85 11.04 2.14 -8.62
C TYR A 85 9.61 2.36 -8.07
N THR A 86 8.65 1.58 -8.56
CA THR A 86 7.28 1.61 -8.01
C THR A 86 7.23 1.15 -6.54
N VAL A 87 8.06 0.16 -6.16
CA VAL A 87 8.17 -0.25 -4.74
C VAL A 87 8.67 0.92 -3.88
N ASP A 88 9.68 1.65 -4.34
CA ASP A 88 10.24 2.80 -3.61
C ASP A 88 9.25 3.95 -3.48
N LYS A 89 8.44 4.21 -4.51
CA LYS A 89 7.33 5.18 -4.43
C LYS A 89 6.29 4.78 -3.38
N MET A 90 5.95 3.49 -3.31
CA MET A 90 5.01 2.99 -2.30
C MET A 90 5.58 3.13 -0.89
N LEU A 91 6.87 2.87 -0.68
CA LEU A 91 7.54 3.10 0.60
C LEU A 91 7.50 4.57 1.01
N LEU A 92 7.77 5.48 0.07
CA LEU A 92 7.66 6.93 0.31
C LEU A 92 6.23 7.32 0.67
N PHE A 93 5.24 6.85 -0.10
CA PHE A 93 3.83 7.10 0.18
C PHE A 93 3.42 6.61 1.57
N CYS A 94 3.83 5.41 1.96
CA CYS A 94 3.57 4.87 3.29
C CYS A 94 4.13 5.79 4.38
N LYS A 95 5.36 6.26 4.21
CA LYS A 95 6.01 7.13 5.19
C LYS A 95 5.30 8.48 5.33
N LEU A 96 4.88 9.07 4.20
CA LEU A 96 4.13 10.34 4.18
C LEU A 96 2.77 10.26 4.85
N ASN A 97 2.12 9.09 4.79
CA ASN A 97 0.78 8.89 5.28
C ASN A 97 0.74 8.13 6.63
N ASN A 98 1.88 7.95 7.29
CA ASN A 98 2.01 7.19 8.54
C ASN A 98 1.44 5.76 8.44
N ILE A 99 1.67 5.11 7.29
CA ILE A 99 1.30 3.72 7.02
C ILE A 99 2.52 2.84 7.23
N GLU A 100 2.40 1.74 7.97
CA GLU A 100 3.48 0.77 8.15
C GLU A 100 3.69 -0.06 6.87
N PRO A 101 4.87 0.02 6.18
CA PRO A 101 5.13 -0.80 5.01
C PRO A 101 5.66 -2.17 5.41
N THR A 102 5.18 -3.22 4.73
CA THR A 102 5.80 -4.55 4.74
C THR A 102 6.00 -5.01 3.30
N ILE A 103 7.22 -5.34 2.94
CA ILE A 103 7.57 -5.86 1.63
C ILE A 103 7.27 -7.34 1.59
N CYS A 104 6.52 -7.76 0.58
CA CYS A 104 6.07 -9.13 0.37
C CYS A 104 6.58 -9.64 -0.97
N ILE A 105 7.59 -10.50 -0.96
CA ILE A 105 8.15 -11.12 -2.16
C ILE A 105 7.49 -12.49 -2.31
N ASN A 106 6.49 -12.55 -3.20
CA ASN A 106 5.72 -13.75 -3.48
C ASN A 106 6.35 -14.59 -4.59
N LYS A 107 5.84 -15.82 -4.78
CA LYS A 107 6.28 -16.79 -5.79
C LYS A 107 7.75 -17.20 -5.63
N SER A 108 8.17 -17.38 -4.38
CA SER A 108 9.55 -17.84 -4.08
C SER A 108 9.85 -19.26 -4.59
N ASP A 109 8.81 -20.01 -4.93
CA ASP A 109 8.87 -21.30 -5.62
C ASP A 109 9.48 -21.21 -7.02
N LEU A 110 9.33 -20.07 -7.71
CA LEU A 110 9.89 -19.87 -9.06
C LEU A 110 11.40 -19.61 -9.07
N ASP A 111 11.90 -18.82 -8.12
CA ASP A 111 13.34 -18.50 -7.98
C ASP A 111 13.63 -18.01 -6.56
N LYS A 112 13.95 -18.95 -5.66
CA LYS A 112 14.23 -18.67 -4.25
C LYS A 112 15.47 -17.79 -4.08
N LYS A 113 16.51 -18.02 -4.90
CA LYS A 113 17.77 -17.27 -4.83
C LYS A 113 17.56 -15.81 -5.19
N TYR A 114 16.90 -15.55 -6.31
CA TYR A 114 16.60 -14.19 -6.75
C TYR A 114 15.66 -13.47 -5.77
N CYS A 115 14.68 -14.16 -5.18
CA CYS A 115 13.84 -13.57 -4.12
C CYS A 115 14.65 -13.14 -2.89
N GLN A 116 15.68 -13.90 -2.49
CA GLN A 116 16.59 -13.51 -1.41
C GLN A 116 17.46 -12.31 -1.80
N GLU A 117 17.96 -12.26 -3.03
CA GLU A 117 18.70 -11.11 -3.56
C GLU A 117 17.81 -9.84 -3.51
N LEU A 118 16.56 -9.94 -3.98
CA LEU A 118 15.59 -8.84 -3.91
C LEU A 118 15.34 -8.40 -2.45
N ALA A 119 15.26 -9.33 -1.51
CA ALA A 119 15.07 -9.02 -0.09
C ALA A 119 16.25 -8.21 0.49
N THR A 120 17.49 -8.46 0.02
CA THR A 120 18.66 -7.72 0.50
C THR A 120 18.63 -6.24 0.14
N ILE A 121 17.94 -5.87 -0.97
CA ILE A 121 17.80 -4.47 -1.41
C ILE A 121 17.11 -3.62 -0.34
N TYR A 122 16.17 -4.22 0.38
CA TYR A 122 15.32 -3.52 1.36
C TYR A 122 15.68 -3.81 2.82
N LYS A 123 16.81 -4.49 3.04
CA LYS A 123 17.32 -4.77 4.38
C LYS A 123 17.56 -3.47 5.16
N GLY A 124 16.94 -3.33 6.33
CA GLY A 124 17.03 -2.11 7.15
C GLY A 124 16.15 -0.95 6.65
N VAL A 125 15.40 -1.13 5.56
CA VAL A 125 14.47 -0.13 5.02
C VAL A 125 13.04 -0.41 5.47
N ALA A 126 12.59 -1.65 5.31
CA ALA A 126 11.27 -2.10 5.73
C ALA A 126 11.31 -3.59 6.10
N LYS A 127 10.31 -4.03 6.88
CA LYS A 127 10.10 -5.46 7.12
C LYS A 127 9.91 -6.16 5.79
N THR A 128 10.63 -7.26 5.56
CA THR A 128 10.59 -8.01 4.31
C THR A 128 10.25 -9.47 4.58
N MET A 129 9.30 -10.00 3.84
CA MET A 129 8.85 -11.38 3.88
C MET A 129 8.98 -12.01 2.51
N VAL A 130 9.57 -13.21 2.45
CA VAL A 130 9.70 -14.02 1.22
C VAL A 130 8.86 -15.27 1.43
N PHE A 131 7.93 -15.53 0.52
CA PHE A 131 7.00 -16.67 0.63
C PHE A 131 6.46 -17.10 -0.75
N SER A 132 5.76 -18.22 -0.77
CA SER A 132 4.92 -18.65 -1.88
C SER A 132 3.48 -18.84 -1.40
N THR A 133 2.51 -18.52 -2.25
CA THR A 133 1.11 -18.87 -2.03
C THR A 133 0.79 -20.35 -2.35
N LEU A 134 1.79 -21.10 -2.80
CA LEU A 134 1.68 -22.55 -3.09
C LEU A 134 2.13 -23.41 -1.90
N ASP A 135 2.64 -22.80 -0.83
CA ASP A 135 3.08 -23.46 0.38
C ASP A 135 2.61 -22.72 1.64
N ASP A 136 2.84 -23.30 2.82
CA ASP A 136 2.40 -22.76 4.11
C ASP A 136 3.17 -21.49 4.54
N THR A 137 4.16 -21.03 3.79
CA THR A 137 4.94 -19.85 4.17
C THR A 137 4.12 -18.56 4.13
N VAL A 138 3.04 -18.53 3.35
CA VAL A 138 2.10 -17.40 3.28
C VAL A 138 1.35 -17.18 4.60
N THR A 139 1.16 -18.21 5.41
CA THR A 139 0.44 -18.11 6.70
C THR A 139 1.12 -17.16 7.70
N LYS A 140 2.43 -16.93 7.54
CA LYS A 140 3.16 -15.94 8.34
C LYS A 140 2.64 -14.53 8.13
N LEU A 141 2.03 -14.24 6.99
CA LEU A 141 1.45 -12.94 6.68
C LEU A 141 0.17 -12.67 7.48
N GLU A 142 -0.59 -13.72 7.84
CA GLU A 142 -1.81 -13.60 8.63
C GLU A 142 -1.55 -12.91 9.99
N LYS A 143 -0.45 -13.26 10.64
CA LYS A 143 -0.03 -12.67 11.93
C LYS A 143 0.29 -11.17 11.84
N GLU A 144 0.53 -10.68 10.62
CA GLU A 144 0.81 -9.28 10.33
C GLU A 144 -0.44 -8.47 10.02
N ILE A 145 -1.61 -9.11 9.83
CA ILE A 145 -2.87 -8.43 9.54
C ILE A 145 -3.44 -7.87 10.83
N LYS A 146 -3.14 -6.59 11.09
CA LYS A 146 -3.63 -5.81 12.24
C LYS A 146 -4.10 -4.44 11.76
N GLY A 147 -5.29 -4.02 12.21
CA GLY A 147 -5.93 -2.82 11.68
C GLY A 147 -6.36 -3.00 10.22
N ILE A 148 -6.41 -1.92 9.46
CA ILE A 148 -6.73 -1.96 8.03
C ILE A 148 -5.45 -2.15 7.24
N CYS A 149 -5.31 -3.31 6.62
CA CYS A 149 -4.20 -3.67 5.74
C CYS A 149 -4.62 -3.61 4.28
N VAL A 150 -3.74 -3.11 3.42
CA VAL A 150 -3.96 -3.07 1.97
C VAL A 150 -2.87 -3.85 1.25
N LEU A 151 -3.23 -4.56 0.15
CA LEU A 151 -2.27 -5.20 -0.74
C LEU A 151 -2.00 -4.26 -1.92
N ALA A 152 -0.75 -3.87 -2.12
CA ALA A 152 -0.31 -3.01 -3.20
C ALA A 152 0.75 -3.72 -4.05
N GLY A 153 0.87 -3.39 -5.33
CA GLY A 153 1.87 -3.98 -6.23
C GLY A 153 1.36 -4.22 -7.63
N GLN A 154 2.26 -4.58 -8.54
CA GLN A 154 1.99 -4.82 -9.94
C GLN A 154 0.87 -5.87 -10.16
N SER A 155 0.29 -5.87 -11.36
CA SER A 155 -0.62 -6.95 -11.76
C SER A 155 0.14 -8.29 -11.84
N ALA A 156 -0.58 -9.39 -11.63
CA ALA A 156 -0.06 -10.75 -11.72
C ALA A 156 1.04 -11.15 -10.71
N VAL A 157 1.30 -10.36 -9.66
CA VAL A 157 2.22 -10.74 -8.57
C VAL A 157 1.60 -11.66 -7.51
N GLY A 158 0.28 -11.95 -7.63
CA GLY A 158 -0.43 -12.89 -6.77
C GLY A 158 -1.18 -12.26 -5.59
N LYS A 159 -1.58 -10.97 -5.64
CA LYS A 159 -2.36 -10.34 -4.56
C LYS A 159 -3.64 -11.09 -4.22
N SER A 160 -4.46 -11.42 -5.24
CA SER A 160 -5.69 -12.19 -5.03
C SER A 160 -5.41 -13.62 -4.55
N SER A 161 -4.31 -14.23 -5.02
CA SER A 161 -3.86 -15.54 -4.53
C SER A 161 -3.49 -15.51 -3.05
N ILE A 162 -2.88 -14.42 -2.57
CA ILE A 162 -2.58 -14.23 -1.15
C ILE A 162 -3.88 -14.20 -0.33
N ILE A 163 -4.89 -13.43 -0.75
CA ILE A 163 -6.17 -13.36 -0.05
C ILE A 163 -6.83 -14.75 0.00
N ASN A 164 -6.82 -15.47 -1.12
CA ASN A 164 -7.42 -16.80 -1.20
C ASN A 164 -6.68 -17.81 -0.30
N ALA A 165 -5.35 -17.82 -0.32
CA ALA A 165 -4.54 -18.71 0.51
C ALA A 165 -4.77 -18.44 2.01
N LEU A 166 -4.84 -17.16 2.41
CA LEU A 166 -5.06 -16.78 3.80
C LEU A 166 -6.47 -17.13 4.30
N LYS A 167 -7.48 -17.10 3.45
CA LYS A 167 -8.85 -17.46 3.86
C LYS A 167 -9.11 -18.95 3.96
N GLY A 168 -8.20 -19.80 3.46
CA GLY A 168 -8.38 -21.26 3.44
C GLY A 168 -9.58 -21.75 2.64
N GLU A 169 -10.40 -20.83 2.12
CA GLU A 169 -11.54 -21.09 1.25
C GLU A 169 -11.17 -20.72 -0.18
N GLN A 170 -11.42 -21.63 -1.10
CA GLN A 170 -11.46 -21.28 -2.51
C GLN A 170 -12.60 -20.25 -2.70
N LEU A 171 -12.25 -18.95 -2.67
CA LEU A 171 -13.08 -17.93 -3.28
C LEU A 171 -13.05 -18.16 -4.80
N ALA A 172 -13.41 -19.39 -5.19
CA ALA A 172 -13.47 -19.90 -6.57
C ALA A 172 -14.41 -19.10 -7.49
N ARG A 173 -15.09 -18.08 -6.96
CA ARG A 173 -15.91 -17.14 -7.73
C ARG A 173 -15.14 -15.88 -8.20
N VAL A 174 -13.93 -15.63 -7.72
CA VAL A 174 -13.16 -14.47 -8.18
C VAL A 174 -12.67 -14.67 -9.61
N ASP A 175 -12.33 -15.89 -9.99
CA ASP A 175 -11.95 -16.21 -11.38
C ASP A 175 -13.14 -16.14 -12.37
N THR A 176 -14.35 -16.47 -11.94
CA THR A 176 -15.56 -16.30 -12.78
C THR A 176 -15.96 -14.83 -12.92
N PHE A 177 -15.64 -13.99 -11.95
CA PHE A 177 -15.89 -12.54 -12.06
C PHE A 177 -14.84 -11.85 -12.93
N SER A 178 -13.56 -12.23 -12.87
CA SER A 178 -12.52 -11.67 -13.73
C SER A 178 -12.71 -12.05 -15.20
N LYS A 179 -13.13 -13.27 -15.52
CA LYS A 179 -13.45 -13.72 -16.89
C LYS A 179 -14.74 -13.10 -17.46
N LYS A 180 -15.69 -12.69 -16.61
CA LYS A 180 -16.89 -11.95 -17.04
C LYS A 180 -16.61 -10.45 -17.31
N ILE A 181 -15.54 -9.91 -16.75
CA ILE A 181 -15.12 -8.52 -16.91
C ILE A 181 -14.39 -8.29 -18.24
N GLU A 182 -13.79 -9.32 -18.85
CA GLU A 182 -13.17 -9.21 -20.18
C GLU A 182 -14.15 -9.02 -21.34
N ARG A 183 -15.46 -9.13 -21.10
CA ARG A 183 -16.49 -9.01 -22.16
C ARG A 183 -17.52 -7.89 -21.99
N GLY A 184 -17.19 -6.79 -21.33
CA GLY A 184 -18.11 -5.65 -21.40
C GLY A 184 -17.97 -4.62 -20.29
N LYS A 185 -17.62 -3.40 -20.66
CA LYS A 185 -17.68 -2.13 -19.92
C LYS A 185 -16.87 -2.06 -18.62
N GLN A 186 -16.03 -1.04 -18.55
CA GLN A 186 -15.38 -0.55 -17.32
C GLN A 186 -16.37 -0.51 -16.15
N THR A 187 -16.46 -1.62 -15.40
CA THR A 187 -17.23 -1.65 -14.19
C THR A 187 -16.36 -1.14 -13.06
N THR A 188 -16.86 -0.18 -12.34
CA THR A 188 -16.32 0.42 -11.12
C THR A 188 -15.75 -0.68 -10.22
N ARG A 189 -14.42 -0.67 -10.02
CA ARG A 189 -13.73 -1.66 -9.18
C ARG A 189 -14.24 -1.51 -7.77
N THR A 190 -14.99 -2.49 -7.27
CA THR A 190 -15.52 -2.51 -5.92
C THR A 190 -14.39 -2.81 -4.94
N VAL A 191 -14.13 -1.91 -4.01
CA VAL A 191 -13.21 -2.15 -2.88
C VAL A 191 -14.00 -2.77 -1.75
N GLN A 192 -13.42 -3.79 -1.10
CA GLN A 192 -14.01 -4.45 0.06
C GLN A 192 -12.94 -4.80 1.08
N LEU A 193 -13.25 -4.61 2.37
CA LEU A 193 -12.48 -5.16 3.49
C LEU A 193 -12.95 -6.56 3.81
N PHE A 194 -11.99 -7.47 3.94
CA PHE A 194 -12.20 -8.82 4.45
C PHE A 194 -11.70 -8.89 5.88
N LYS A 195 -12.55 -9.33 6.81
CA LYS A 195 -12.18 -9.52 8.21
C LYS A 195 -11.36 -10.80 8.38
N PHE A 196 -10.20 -10.71 9.00
CA PHE A 196 -9.31 -11.83 9.32
C PHE A 196 -9.22 -12.10 10.82
N SER A 197 -9.41 -11.09 11.65
CA SER A 197 -9.47 -11.19 13.11
C SER A 197 -10.36 -10.07 13.65
N ASP A 198 -10.60 -10.03 14.95
CA ASP A 198 -11.42 -8.99 15.57
C ASP A 198 -10.97 -7.57 15.23
N ASN A 199 -9.65 -7.37 15.09
CA ASN A 199 -9.05 -6.08 14.76
C ASN A 199 -8.23 -6.09 13.47
N GLY A 200 -8.38 -7.09 12.60
CA GLY A 200 -7.60 -7.23 11.38
C GLY A 200 -8.46 -7.33 10.14
N TYR A 201 -8.27 -6.39 9.21
CA TYR A 201 -8.96 -6.34 7.92
C TYR A 201 -7.95 -6.27 6.78
N LEU A 202 -8.25 -6.95 5.69
CA LEU A 202 -7.45 -6.92 4.48
C LEU A 202 -8.32 -6.41 3.32
N ALA A 203 -7.86 -5.34 2.66
CA ALA A 203 -8.52 -4.79 1.49
C ALA A 203 -7.95 -5.44 0.21
N ASP A 204 -8.82 -5.95 -0.65
CA ASP A 204 -8.45 -6.21 -2.03
C ASP A 204 -8.46 -4.87 -2.79
N THR A 205 -7.26 -4.40 -3.09
CA THR A 205 -7.04 -3.17 -3.84
C THR A 205 -6.67 -3.52 -5.28
N ALA A 206 -7.59 -4.15 -6.01
CA ALA A 206 -7.39 -4.42 -7.43
C ALA A 206 -6.98 -3.13 -8.15
N GLY A 207 -5.69 -3.01 -8.54
CA GLY A 207 -5.19 -1.91 -9.34
C GLY A 207 -4.29 -0.88 -8.65
N PHE A 208 -3.87 -1.06 -7.39
CA PHE A 208 -2.80 -0.25 -6.82
C PHE A 208 -1.43 -0.69 -7.37
N SER A 209 -1.30 -0.56 -8.68
CA SER A 209 -0.06 -0.88 -9.41
C SER A 209 0.70 0.37 -9.85
N LYS A 210 0.06 1.55 -9.80
CA LYS A 210 0.65 2.83 -10.22
C LYS A 210 0.29 3.89 -9.20
N LEU A 211 1.27 4.33 -8.44
CA LEU A 211 1.19 5.56 -7.67
C LEU A 211 1.59 6.72 -8.58
N ASP A 212 0.69 7.68 -8.74
CA ASP A 212 0.97 8.91 -9.48
C ASP A 212 1.84 9.82 -8.60
N GLU A 213 2.98 10.23 -9.11
CA GLU A 213 3.92 11.10 -8.41
C GLU A 213 3.33 12.47 -8.09
N SER A 214 2.32 12.93 -8.85
CA SER A 214 1.61 14.19 -8.58
C SER A 214 0.85 14.18 -7.24
N LEU A 215 0.57 12.98 -6.70
CA LEU A 215 -0.05 12.81 -5.37
C LEU A 215 0.96 12.88 -4.22
N ILE A 216 2.25 13.02 -4.52
CA ILE A 216 3.31 13.15 -3.53
C ILE A 216 3.56 14.63 -3.29
N ASP A 217 3.06 15.16 -2.18
CA ASP A 217 3.31 16.57 -1.80
C ASP A 217 4.61 16.70 -1.00
N LEU A 218 5.74 16.68 -1.73
CA LEU A 218 7.08 16.86 -1.19
C LEU A 218 7.94 17.70 -2.12
N LYS A 219 8.76 18.58 -1.56
CA LYS A 219 9.82 19.20 -2.32
C LYS A 219 10.92 18.18 -2.66
N PRO A 220 11.59 18.31 -3.82
CA PRO A 220 12.65 17.38 -4.21
C PRO A 220 13.73 17.20 -3.13
N GLU A 221 14.10 18.29 -2.44
CA GLU A 221 15.14 18.31 -1.40
C GLU A 221 14.75 17.51 -0.16
N GLU A 222 13.45 17.29 0.08
CA GLU A 222 12.92 16.60 1.25
C GLU A 222 12.94 15.07 1.08
N ILE A 223 12.95 14.57 -0.18
CA ILE A 223 12.88 13.14 -0.51
C ILE A 223 13.96 12.35 0.21
N LYS A 224 15.18 12.91 0.35
CA LYS A 224 16.32 12.27 1.02
C LYS A 224 16.01 11.81 2.45
N SER A 225 15.14 12.51 3.17
CA SER A 225 14.78 12.19 4.56
C SER A 225 13.87 10.96 4.68
N TYR A 226 13.33 10.50 3.56
CA TYR A 226 12.50 9.29 3.47
C TYR A 226 13.28 8.05 3.04
N TYR A 227 14.61 8.17 2.86
CA TYR A 227 15.54 7.07 2.62
C TYR A 227 16.31 6.78 3.91
N PRO A 228 15.84 5.85 4.78
CA PRO A 228 16.44 5.63 6.10
C PRO A 228 17.91 5.22 6.02
N GLU A 229 18.31 4.54 4.95
CA GLU A 229 19.70 4.14 4.69
C GLU A 229 20.64 5.33 4.44
N PHE A 230 20.10 6.51 4.08
CA PHE A 230 20.89 7.72 3.92
C PHE A 230 21.16 8.44 5.24
N LEU A 231 20.24 8.32 6.21
CA LEU A 231 20.28 9.13 7.45
C LEU A 231 21.58 8.95 8.23
N LYS A 232 22.11 7.73 8.28
CA LYS A 232 23.38 7.42 8.95
C LYS A 232 24.56 8.22 8.39
N TYR A 233 24.58 8.48 7.08
CA TYR A 233 25.67 9.14 6.38
C TYR A 233 25.39 10.62 6.13
N ALA A 234 24.11 11.00 6.03
CA ALA A 234 23.71 12.38 5.74
C ALA A 234 24.19 13.37 6.79
N SER A 235 24.22 12.97 8.08
CA SER A 235 24.74 13.78 9.18
C SER A 235 26.24 14.06 9.10
N LEU A 236 26.98 13.25 8.34
CA LEU A 236 28.43 13.36 8.15
C LEU A 236 28.79 14.17 6.90
N CYS A 237 27.82 14.58 6.08
CA CYS A 237 28.07 15.42 4.93
C CYS A 237 28.56 16.80 5.32
N LYS A 238 29.53 17.34 4.56
CA LYS A 238 30.06 18.69 4.77
C LYS A 238 28.98 19.78 4.77
N TYR A 239 27.94 19.62 3.96
CA TYR A 239 26.86 20.61 3.82
C TYR A 239 25.54 20.01 4.36
N LYS A 240 24.88 20.72 5.29
CA LYS A 240 23.56 20.31 5.84
C LYS A 240 22.46 20.24 4.78
N SER A 241 22.54 21.10 3.75
CA SER A 241 21.62 21.12 2.61
C SER A 241 21.93 20.10 1.53
N CYS A 242 22.92 19.22 1.73
CA CYS A 242 23.31 18.22 0.73
C CYS A 242 22.11 17.32 0.35
N VAL A 243 21.80 17.30 -0.94
CA VAL A 243 20.78 16.43 -1.52
C VAL A 243 21.37 15.12 -2.04
N HIS A 244 22.64 14.85 -1.76
CA HIS A 244 23.36 13.62 -2.10
C HIS A 244 23.42 13.30 -3.60
N ILE A 245 23.38 14.35 -4.45
CA ILE A 245 23.44 14.25 -5.91
C ILE A 245 24.66 15.04 -6.40
N ASN A 246 25.57 14.39 -7.12
CA ASN A 246 26.76 15.05 -7.74
C ASN A 246 27.62 15.91 -6.80
N SER A 247 27.62 15.64 -5.50
CA SER A 247 28.42 16.38 -4.52
C SER A 247 29.76 15.65 -4.27
N LYS A 248 30.90 16.37 -4.42
CA LYS A 248 32.23 15.78 -4.23
C LYS A 248 32.50 15.26 -2.82
N ASP A 249 31.97 15.94 -1.79
CA ASP A 249 32.19 15.62 -0.37
C ASP A 249 30.95 15.03 0.30
N CYS A 250 30.18 14.21 -0.44
CA CYS A 250 28.97 13.60 0.07
C CYS A 250 29.25 12.22 0.66
N GLU A 251 28.98 12.05 1.96
CA GLU A 251 29.20 10.77 2.63
C GLU A 251 28.21 9.69 2.19
N VAL A 252 27.00 10.04 1.76
CA VAL A 252 26.04 9.11 1.15
C VAL A 252 26.60 8.53 -0.16
N ILE A 253 27.20 9.36 -1.03
CA ILE A 253 27.84 8.89 -2.27
C ILE A 253 29.07 8.03 -1.96
N LYS A 254 29.86 8.38 -0.93
CA LYS A 254 30.98 7.54 -0.50
C LYS A 254 30.52 6.18 0.03
N ALA A 255 29.43 6.17 0.84
CA ALA A 255 28.82 4.93 1.33
C ALA A 255 28.25 4.06 0.19
N LEU A 256 27.64 4.67 -0.83
CA LEU A 256 27.22 3.97 -2.05
C LEU A 256 28.42 3.29 -2.74
N LYS A 257 29.54 4.00 -2.91
CA LYS A 257 30.77 3.45 -3.53
C LYS A 257 31.38 2.29 -2.72
N ARG A 258 31.20 2.28 -1.40
CA ARG A 258 31.62 1.17 -0.51
C ARG A 258 30.62 0.02 -0.47
N GLY A 259 29.47 0.12 -1.19
CA GLY A 259 28.42 -0.90 -1.16
C GLY A 259 27.56 -0.94 0.11
N GLU A 260 27.66 0.08 0.96
CA GLU A 260 26.89 0.21 2.21
C GLU A 260 25.46 0.72 1.97
N ILE A 261 25.24 1.33 0.80
CA ILE A 261 23.92 1.72 0.28
C ILE A 261 23.68 0.95 -1.01
N ASN A 262 22.48 0.36 -1.15
CA ASN A 262 22.14 -0.41 -2.33
C ASN A 262 22.04 0.51 -3.56
N LYS A 263 22.71 0.12 -4.65
CA LYS A 263 22.78 0.89 -5.89
C LYS A 263 21.40 1.15 -6.50
N THR A 264 20.54 0.13 -6.55
CA THR A 264 19.17 0.26 -7.11
C THR A 264 18.35 1.28 -6.33
N ARG A 265 18.44 1.28 -5.00
CA ARG A 265 17.76 2.25 -4.13
C ARG A 265 18.23 3.68 -4.41
N TYR A 266 19.54 3.87 -4.56
CA TYR A 266 20.10 5.17 -4.88
C TYR A 266 19.68 5.64 -6.28
N GLU A 267 19.69 4.76 -7.29
CA GLU A 267 19.22 5.08 -8.65
C GLU A 267 17.74 5.46 -8.67
N ASN A 268 16.91 4.76 -7.91
CA ASN A 268 15.48 5.11 -7.74
C ASN A 268 15.30 6.46 -7.05
N TYR A 269 16.14 6.77 -6.05
CA TYR A 269 16.16 8.09 -5.41
C TYR A 269 16.45 9.20 -6.43
N LEU A 270 17.49 9.04 -7.27
CA LEU A 270 17.83 10.01 -8.29
C LEU A 270 16.67 10.24 -9.26
N LYS A 271 16.08 9.15 -9.74
CA LYS A 271 14.93 9.19 -10.65
C LYS A 271 13.73 9.90 -10.03
N LEU A 272 13.41 9.60 -8.78
CA LEU A 272 12.31 10.23 -8.07
C LEU A 272 12.57 11.73 -7.85
N HIS A 273 13.77 12.09 -7.43
CA HIS A 273 14.17 13.48 -7.25
C HIS A 273 14.04 14.29 -8.56
N GLU A 274 14.49 13.74 -9.68
CA GLU A 274 14.38 14.38 -10.99
C GLU A 274 12.92 14.57 -11.42
N ILE A 275 12.09 13.53 -11.28
CA ILE A 275 10.65 13.60 -11.60
C ILE A 275 9.98 14.69 -10.76
N MET A 276 10.22 14.69 -9.45
CA MET A 276 9.60 15.66 -8.53
C MET A 276 10.05 17.09 -8.80
N LYS A 277 11.30 17.30 -9.28
CA LYS A 277 11.78 18.60 -9.72
C LYS A 277 11.03 19.14 -10.94
N ASN A 278 10.58 18.25 -11.81
CA ASN A 278 9.92 18.59 -13.07
C ASN A 278 8.39 18.67 -12.95
N ILE A 279 7.81 18.22 -11.84
CA ILE A 279 6.36 18.37 -11.60
C ILE A 279 6.06 19.86 -11.36
N LYS A 280 5.24 20.44 -12.26
CA LYS A 280 4.71 21.80 -12.05
C LYS A 280 3.69 21.73 -10.90
N ARG A 281 3.99 22.37 -9.80
CA ARG A 281 3.06 22.60 -8.70
C ARG A 281 2.34 23.91 -8.98
N PHE A 282 1.03 23.85 -9.12
CA PHE A 282 0.17 25.02 -9.29
C PHE A 282 -0.36 25.47 -7.94
#